data_1ad41a45b8358ca0657c63cf083c789c
#
_entry.id   1ad41a45b8358ca0657c63cf083c789c
#
_cell.length_a   1.000
_cell.length_b   1.000
_cell.length_c   1.000
_cell.angle_alpha   90.00
_cell.angle_beta   90.00
_cell.angle_gamma   90.00
#
_symmetry.space_group_name_H-M   'P 1'
#
loop_
_entity.id
_entity.type
_entity.pdbx_description
1 polymer ?
#
loop_
_entity_poly.entity_id
_entity_poly.type
_entity_poly.pdbx_seq_one_letter_code
_entity_poly.pdbx_strand_id
1 'polypeptide(L)'
;MSNLQSFRISQDKIALENIDLANKNVLVRVDFNCPVEDGKVSNNYRIKESLNTLRFLKEKRAKKITLVTHFKRPKGEYDPAFNLKPIKEELEKLWNEKVECPTYDQDFKVYSSSVTGSQSLVVLWENIRFWPGEKTNDPDFAKALATGQDIFVNEAFSASHRAHASVVGVAGLLPSYAGFRLAEEVREIYRLMNAAQNPSIAIVGGAKIETKVPVLRALAKNYDKLCLGGKIATEYVETHHDTSLHEEWMNKIQLPSGYLGEEKFDIDEPSALRFAAFAQEAKKIIWNGPVGKFEEPEFRRGSEIIARAIAENKNAFRLIGGGDTVELLEELDLQNQVGFVSTGGGAMLEYIANETLPGLEMLEY
;
A
#
# COMPACT_ATOMS: atom_id res chain seq x y z
N MET A 1 0.12 -31.09 4.16
CA MET A 1 -0.63 -30.28 5.14
C MET A 1 0.32 -29.17 5.54
N SER A 2 0.39 -28.14 4.68
CA SER A 2 1.37 -27.07 4.75
C SER A 2 0.75 -25.87 5.47
N ASN A 3 1.43 -25.34 6.41
CA ASN A 3 1.55 -23.94 6.88
C ASN A 3 0.35 -22.94 6.87
N LEU A 4 -0.88 -23.42 6.74
CA LEU A 4 -2.09 -22.62 6.96
C LEU A 4 -2.28 -22.19 8.44
N GLN A 5 -1.45 -22.72 9.35
CA GLN A 5 -1.47 -22.34 10.76
C GLN A 5 -0.63 -21.10 11.08
N SER A 6 0.37 -20.76 10.26
CA SER A 6 1.19 -19.56 10.49
C SER A 6 0.48 -18.26 10.11
N PHE A 7 -0.57 -18.32 9.29
CA PHE A 7 -1.33 -17.16 8.82
C PHE A 7 -2.53 -16.77 9.71
N ARG A 8 -2.74 -17.45 10.80
CA ARG A 8 -3.45 -16.87 11.92
C ARG A 8 -2.48 -15.89 12.62
N ILE A 9 -2.37 -14.68 12.04
CA ILE A 9 -2.34 -13.51 12.90
C ILE A 9 -3.54 -13.76 13.79
N SER A 10 -3.31 -14.26 15.00
CA SER A 10 -4.42 -14.47 15.92
C SER A 10 -5.00 -13.09 16.08
N GLN A 11 -6.16 -12.83 15.44
CA GLN A 11 -6.82 -11.52 15.40
C GLN A 11 -6.94 -10.92 16.79
N ASP A 12 -6.79 -11.76 17.81
CA ASP A 12 -6.88 -11.41 19.22
C ASP A 12 -5.57 -10.92 19.85
N LYS A 13 -4.39 -11.23 19.30
CA LYS A 13 -3.10 -10.88 19.96
C LYS A 13 -2.47 -9.58 19.47
N ILE A 14 -2.69 -9.19 18.22
CA ILE A 14 -2.15 -7.95 17.64
C ILE A 14 -3.22 -6.89 17.47
N ALA A 15 -4.46 -7.15 17.88
CA ALA A 15 -5.55 -6.22 17.79
C ALA A 15 -5.31 -5.05 18.75
N LEU A 16 -5.13 -3.88 18.19
CA LEU A 16 -4.89 -2.63 18.91
C LEU A 16 -5.99 -2.33 19.95
N GLU A 17 -7.21 -2.84 19.73
CA GLU A 17 -8.36 -2.70 20.60
C GLU A 17 -8.17 -3.28 22.00
N ASN A 18 -7.33 -4.33 22.13
CA ASN A 18 -7.13 -5.06 23.36
C ASN A 18 -5.97 -4.52 24.23
N ILE A 19 -5.31 -3.45 23.77
CA ILE A 19 -4.11 -2.93 24.43
C ILE A 19 -4.46 -1.76 25.34
N ASP A 20 -3.84 -1.75 26.53
CA ASP A 20 -3.89 -0.59 27.42
C ASP A 20 -2.97 0.53 26.86
N LEU A 21 -3.60 1.53 26.29
CA LEU A 21 -2.95 2.69 25.70
C LEU A 21 -2.94 3.92 26.63
N ALA A 22 -3.63 3.84 27.78
CA ALA A 22 -3.74 4.97 28.68
C ALA A 22 -2.36 5.39 29.21
N ASN A 23 -2.05 6.66 29.10
CA ASN A 23 -0.78 7.27 29.52
C ASN A 23 0.47 6.72 28.79
N LYS A 24 0.32 6.06 27.65
CA LYS A 24 1.43 5.54 26.82
C LYS A 24 1.88 6.55 25.76
N ASN A 25 3.19 6.60 25.52
CA ASN A 25 3.77 7.26 24.37
C ASN A 25 3.75 6.26 23.21
N VAL A 26 3.01 6.57 22.15
CA VAL A 26 2.78 5.66 21.01
C VAL A 26 3.47 6.19 19.77
N LEU A 27 4.42 5.43 19.23
CA LEU A 27 5.02 5.69 17.93
C LEU A 27 4.18 5.03 16.84
N VAL A 28 3.72 5.80 15.87
CA VAL A 28 2.88 5.30 14.78
C VAL A 28 3.59 5.47 13.45
N ARG A 29 3.85 4.37 12.74
CA ARG A 29 4.32 4.42 11.36
C ARG A 29 3.14 4.55 10.41
N VAL A 30 2.93 5.76 9.90
CA VAL A 30 1.85 6.08 8.94
C VAL A 30 2.38 6.19 7.52
N ASP A 31 1.52 6.01 6.51
CA ASP A 31 1.84 6.27 5.12
C ASP A 31 1.19 7.58 4.64
N PHE A 32 1.91 8.67 4.79
CA PHE A 32 1.48 9.99 4.32
C PHE A 32 2.24 10.43 3.07
N ASN A 33 2.73 9.47 2.28
CA ASN A 33 3.36 9.77 0.99
C ASN A 33 2.30 10.11 -0.07
N CYS A 34 1.64 11.24 0.13
CA CYS A 34 0.59 11.79 -0.74
C CYS A 34 1.17 12.64 -1.86
N PRO A 35 0.51 12.77 -3.03
CA PRO A 35 0.86 13.76 -4.02
C PRO A 35 0.67 15.18 -3.46
N VAL A 36 1.59 16.07 -3.82
CA VAL A 36 1.58 17.50 -3.42
C VAL A 36 1.81 18.32 -4.66
N GLU A 37 0.90 19.26 -4.93
CA GLU A 37 0.90 20.19 -6.04
C GLU A 37 0.72 21.61 -5.48
N ASP A 38 1.51 22.56 -5.96
CA ASP A 38 1.50 23.95 -5.50
C ASP A 38 1.56 24.11 -3.97
N GLY A 39 2.34 23.22 -3.31
CA GLY A 39 2.51 23.24 -1.86
C GLY A 39 1.31 22.72 -1.05
N LYS A 40 0.33 22.09 -1.70
CA LYS A 40 -0.86 21.49 -1.07
C LYS A 40 -0.99 20.02 -1.43
N VAL A 41 -1.54 19.23 -0.52
CA VAL A 41 -1.89 17.83 -0.80
C VAL A 41 -3.03 17.81 -1.82
N SER A 42 -2.77 17.27 -3.02
CA SER A 42 -3.79 17.11 -4.07
C SER A 42 -4.66 15.87 -3.85
N ASN A 43 -4.11 14.83 -3.20
CA ASN A 43 -4.84 13.63 -2.83
C ASN A 43 -4.55 13.26 -1.37
N ASN A 44 -5.57 13.27 -0.53
CA ASN A 44 -5.46 13.02 0.91
C ASN A 44 -5.95 11.63 1.35
N TYR A 45 -6.22 10.71 0.41
CA TYR A 45 -6.77 9.39 0.69
C TYR A 45 -5.97 8.65 1.78
N ARG A 46 -4.65 8.58 1.67
CA ARG A 46 -3.78 7.88 2.62
C ARG A 46 -3.84 8.48 4.04
N ILE A 47 -3.97 9.80 4.15
CA ILE A 47 -4.13 10.46 5.45
C ILE A 47 -5.48 10.09 6.06
N LYS A 48 -6.56 10.13 5.27
CA LYS A 48 -7.91 9.76 5.73
C LYS A 48 -7.98 8.34 6.24
N GLU A 49 -7.35 7.39 5.54
CA GLU A 49 -7.35 5.98 5.92
C GLU A 49 -6.68 5.72 7.27
N SER A 50 -5.72 6.54 7.66
CA SER A 50 -5.05 6.41 8.97
C SER A 50 -5.84 7.05 10.13
N LEU A 51 -6.84 7.90 9.86
CA LEU A 51 -7.52 8.67 10.91
C LEU A 51 -8.25 7.79 11.92
N ASN A 52 -8.74 6.63 11.54
CA ASN A 52 -9.43 5.73 12.47
C ASN A 52 -8.48 5.27 13.59
N THR A 53 -7.27 4.84 13.24
CA THR A 53 -6.24 4.48 14.23
C THR A 53 -5.85 5.68 15.09
N LEU A 54 -5.64 6.86 14.51
CA LEU A 54 -5.23 8.03 15.25
C LEU A 54 -6.30 8.52 16.24
N ARG A 55 -7.57 8.52 15.83
CA ARG A 55 -8.70 8.84 16.70
C ARG A 55 -8.84 7.86 17.86
N PHE A 56 -8.69 6.56 17.56
CA PHE A 56 -8.73 5.51 18.57
C PHE A 56 -7.64 5.69 19.62
N LEU A 57 -6.39 5.96 19.23
CA LEU A 57 -5.30 6.23 20.17
C LEU A 57 -5.62 7.41 21.10
N LYS A 58 -6.22 8.48 20.57
CA LYS A 58 -6.67 9.62 21.34
C LYS A 58 -7.80 9.25 22.31
N GLU A 59 -8.83 8.53 21.85
CA GLU A 59 -9.95 8.06 22.65
C GLU A 59 -9.49 7.17 23.81
N LYS A 60 -8.48 6.33 23.57
CA LYS A 60 -7.83 5.49 24.58
C LYS A 60 -6.86 6.23 25.48
N ARG A 61 -6.80 7.58 25.38
CA ARG A 61 -6.01 8.45 26.24
C ARG A 61 -4.51 8.18 26.19
N ALA A 62 -3.98 7.91 24.99
CA ALA A 62 -2.54 7.90 24.77
C ALA A 62 -1.95 9.24 25.28
N LYS A 63 -0.82 9.18 25.96
CA LYS A 63 -0.13 10.36 26.50
C LYS A 63 0.47 11.21 25.39
N LYS A 64 1.04 10.55 24.39
CA LYS A 64 1.65 11.15 23.21
C LYS A 64 1.43 10.26 22.00
N ILE A 65 1.15 10.84 20.85
CA ILE A 65 1.08 10.15 19.54
C ILE A 65 2.16 10.74 18.67
N THR A 66 3.22 9.98 18.44
CA THR A 66 4.34 10.37 17.60
C THR A 66 4.18 9.71 16.21
N LEU A 67 4.03 10.51 15.18
CA LEU A 67 3.86 10.05 13.82
C LEU A 67 5.18 10.08 13.08
N VAL A 68 5.50 8.99 12.40
CA VAL A 68 6.65 8.91 11.49
C VAL A 68 6.17 8.46 10.11
N THR A 69 6.63 9.15 9.08
CA THR A 69 6.29 8.85 7.70
C THR A 69 7.45 9.17 6.77
N HIS A 70 7.43 8.55 5.61
CA HIS A 70 8.29 8.98 4.51
C HIS A 70 7.50 9.86 3.53
N PHE A 71 8.20 10.74 2.83
CA PHE A 71 7.63 11.54 1.76
C PHE A 71 8.61 11.59 0.59
N LYS A 72 8.12 11.20 -0.60
CA LYS A 72 8.93 11.15 -1.83
C LYS A 72 10.20 10.29 -1.66
N ARG A 73 11.28 10.65 -2.35
CA ARG A 73 12.53 9.85 -2.39
C ARG A 73 13.78 10.72 -2.21
N PRO A 74 13.94 11.41 -1.08
CA PRO A 74 15.21 12.07 -0.77
C PRO A 74 16.33 11.04 -0.69
N LYS A 75 17.56 11.46 -0.97
CA LYS A 75 18.73 10.58 -1.08
C LYS A 75 19.41 10.28 0.28
N GLY A 76 18.73 10.50 1.39
CA GLY A 76 19.32 10.40 2.74
C GLY A 76 19.90 11.73 3.22
N GLU A 77 19.46 12.83 2.64
CA GLU A 77 19.86 14.19 2.94
C GLU A 77 18.63 15.08 3.08
N TYR A 78 18.75 16.13 3.87
CA TYR A 78 17.69 17.12 4.01
C TYR A 78 17.50 17.89 2.71
N ASP A 79 16.27 17.91 2.23
CA ASP A 79 15.83 18.71 1.10
C ASP A 79 14.50 19.39 1.46
N PRO A 80 14.46 20.74 1.55
CA PRO A 80 13.24 21.48 1.88
C PRO A 80 12.04 21.17 0.96
N ALA A 81 12.29 20.75 -0.29
CA ALA A 81 11.25 20.34 -1.23
C ALA A 81 10.49 19.09 -0.78
N PHE A 82 11.08 18.30 0.11
CA PHE A 82 10.49 17.06 0.64
C PHE A 82 10.10 17.16 2.12
N ASN A 83 9.95 18.37 2.67
CA ASN A 83 9.48 18.57 4.03
C ASN A 83 8.00 18.19 4.18
N LEU A 84 7.58 17.91 5.42
CA LEU A 84 6.21 17.46 5.72
C LEU A 84 5.22 18.59 6.02
N LYS A 85 5.56 19.86 5.79
CA LYS A 85 4.65 20.98 6.05
C LYS A 85 3.29 20.83 5.36
N PRO A 86 3.20 20.50 4.05
CA PRO A 86 1.90 20.32 3.38
C PRO A 86 1.09 19.15 3.98
N ILE A 87 1.78 18.08 4.37
CA ILE A 87 1.17 16.91 5.00
C ILE A 87 0.61 17.26 6.38
N LYS A 88 1.39 18.00 7.19
CA LYS A 88 0.95 18.48 8.49
C LYS A 88 -0.31 19.33 8.39
N GLU A 89 -0.33 20.31 7.49
CA GLU A 89 -1.46 21.23 7.31
C GLU A 89 -2.74 20.46 6.90
N GLU A 90 -2.63 19.50 5.99
CA GLU A 90 -3.77 18.67 5.61
C GLU A 90 -4.22 17.72 6.73
N LEU A 91 -3.29 17.14 7.49
CA LEU A 91 -3.61 16.30 8.65
C LEU A 91 -4.37 17.12 9.74
N GLU A 92 -3.91 18.32 10.07
CA GLU A 92 -4.58 19.21 11.03
C GLU A 92 -6.02 19.54 10.59
N LYS A 93 -6.21 19.82 9.30
CA LYS A 93 -7.53 20.09 8.71
C LYS A 93 -8.47 18.88 8.79
N LEU A 94 -7.99 17.66 8.46
CA LEU A 94 -8.80 16.45 8.43
C LEU A 94 -9.12 15.89 9.82
N TRP A 95 -8.19 16.01 10.74
CA TRP A 95 -8.33 15.46 12.09
C TRP A 95 -8.91 16.49 13.08
N ASN A 96 -8.81 17.78 12.77
CA ASN A 96 -9.13 18.89 13.67
C ASN A 96 -8.33 18.85 15.00
N GLU A 97 -7.06 18.47 14.90
CA GLU A 97 -6.11 18.42 16.01
C GLU A 97 -4.87 19.24 15.66
N LYS A 98 -4.29 19.89 16.65
CA LYS A 98 -3.01 20.59 16.48
C LYS A 98 -1.89 19.55 16.42
N VAL A 99 -1.07 19.63 15.37
CA VAL A 99 0.08 18.77 15.16
C VAL A 99 1.36 19.59 15.28
N GLU A 100 2.23 19.23 16.19
CA GLU A 100 3.57 19.80 16.26
C GLU A 100 4.48 19.07 15.26
N CYS A 101 5.29 19.83 14.53
CA CYS A 101 6.30 19.27 13.64
C CYS A 101 7.63 19.94 13.95
N PRO A 102 8.53 19.28 14.70
CA PRO A 102 9.86 19.80 14.99
C PRO A 102 10.64 20.01 13.68
N THR A 103 11.48 21.07 13.67
CA THR A 103 12.37 21.32 12.53
C THR A 103 13.40 20.20 12.37
N TYR A 104 13.88 20.03 11.15
CA TYR A 104 14.91 19.03 10.87
C TYR A 104 16.14 19.21 11.77
N ASP A 105 16.58 18.10 12.36
CA ASP A 105 17.80 18.00 13.17
C ASP A 105 18.60 16.78 12.69
N GLN A 106 19.79 17.00 12.17
CA GLN A 106 20.64 15.94 11.63
C GLN A 106 20.96 14.86 12.67
N ASP A 107 21.17 15.25 13.91
CA ASP A 107 21.53 14.35 15.00
C ASP A 107 20.30 13.65 15.64
N PHE A 108 19.11 13.96 15.17
CA PHE A 108 17.84 13.40 15.68
C PHE A 108 17.52 13.74 17.17
N LYS A 109 18.24 14.64 17.80
CA LYS A 109 18.09 14.96 19.24
C LYS A 109 16.77 15.70 19.57
N VAL A 110 16.34 16.62 18.69
CA VAL A 110 15.10 17.39 18.85
C VAL A 110 13.90 16.45 18.86
N TYR A 111 13.91 15.39 18.07
CA TYR A 111 12.81 14.42 17.96
C TYR A 111 12.67 13.60 19.24
N SER A 112 13.76 13.06 19.79
CA SER A 112 13.73 12.32 21.05
C SER A 112 13.25 13.21 22.21
N SER A 113 13.65 14.48 22.25
CA SER A 113 13.19 15.42 23.27
C SER A 113 11.73 15.85 23.08
N SER A 114 11.19 15.85 21.87
CA SER A 114 9.80 16.23 21.60
C SER A 114 8.79 15.24 22.20
N VAL A 115 9.16 14.00 22.42
CA VAL A 115 8.30 12.99 23.08
C VAL A 115 7.93 13.42 24.50
N THR A 116 8.87 13.96 25.25
CA THR A 116 8.66 14.34 26.67
C THR A 116 8.43 15.83 26.87
N GLY A 117 8.99 16.68 26.01
CA GLY A 117 9.00 18.14 26.17
C GLY A 117 7.85 18.89 25.50
N SER A 118 7.25 18.32 24.45
CA SER A 118 6.14 18.94 23.73
C SER A 118 4.84 18.94 24.55
N GLN A 119 4.11 20.06 24.50
CA GLN A 119 2.76 20.15 25.09
C GLN A 119 1.67 19.58 24.15
N SER A 120 1.96 19.40 22.86
CA SER A 120 1.00 18.85 21.92
C SER A 120 0.84 17.33 22.12
N LEU A 121 -0.41 16.85 22.05
CA LEU A 121 -0.71 15.42 22.05
C LEU A 121 -0.08 14.71 20.84
N VAL A 122 -0.08 15.38 19.69
CA VAL A 122 0.37 14.80 18.41
C VAL A 122 1.62 15.52 17.94
N VAL A 123 2.63 14.71 17.62
CA VAL A 123 3.89 15.19 17.03
C VAL A 123 4.13 14.43 15.72
N LEU A 124 4.32 15.13 14.63
CA LEU A 124 4.75 14.55 13.34
C LEU A 124 6.24 14.84 13.18
N TRP A 125 7.05 13.80 13.23
CA TRP A 125 8.47 13.96 12.97
C TRP A 125 8.71 14.20 11.49
N GLU A 126 9.76 14.94 11.16
CA GLU A 126 10.09 15.28 9.77
C GLU A 126 10.39 14.00 8.95
N ASN A 127 10.36 14.13 7.63
CA ASN A 127 10.52 13.05 6.67
C ASN A 127 11.70 12.12 7.03
N ILE A 128 11.39 10.94 7.54
CA ILE A 128 12.39 9.98 8.04
C ILE A 128 13.42 9.54 7.00
N ARG A 129 13.15 9.75 5.71
CA ARG A 129 14.11 9.47 4.62
C ARG A 129 15.23 10.51 4.49
N PHE A 130 15.21 11.57 5.27
CA PHE A 130 16.35 12.48 5.38
C PHE A 130 17.53 11.86 6.13
N TRP A 131 17.29 10.81 6.92
CA TRP A 131 18.33 10.06 7.60
C TRP A 131 18.66 8.77 6.85
N PRO A 132 19.95 8.55 6.48
CA PRO A 132 20.37 7.35 5.74
C PRO A 132 19.99 6.05 6.46
N GLY A 133 20.06 6.05 7.80
CA GLY A 133 19.77 4.92 8.67
C GLY A 133 18.36 4.35 8.51
N GLU A 134 17.40 5.14 8.01
CA GLU A 134 16.06 4.65 7.74
C GLU A 134 16.05 3.47 6.73
N LYS A 135 16.69 3.66 5.58
CA LYS A 135 16.69 2.65 4.52
C LYS A 135 17.58 1.46 4.78
N THR A 136 18.64 1.65 5.53
CA THR A 136 19.62 0.60 5.87
C THR A 136 19.19 -0.23 7.07
N ASN A 137 18.07 0.11 7.69
CA ASN A 137 17.63 -0.48 8.96
C ASN A 137 18.73 -0.37 10.02
N ASP A 138 19.33 0.81 10.11
CA ASP A 138 20.42 1.08 11.04
C ASP A 138 19.95 0.93 12.50
N PRO A 139 20.62 0.11 13.32
CA PRO A 139 20.20 -0.18 14.70
C PRO A 139 20.19 1.06 15.61
N ASP A 140 21.15 1.98 15.42
CA ASP A 140 21.22 3.19 16.24
C ASP A 140 20.10 4.16 15.86
N PHE A 141 19.78 4.26 14.57
CA PHE A 141 18.62 5.03 14.12
C PHE A 141 17.30 4.43 14.60
N ALA A 142 17.12 3.10 14.52
CA ALA A 142 15.95 2.42 15.06
C ALA A 142 15.80 2.66 16.58
N LYS A 143 16.91 2.63 17.33
CA LYS A 143 16.93 2.94 18.75
C LYS A 143 16.57 4.41 19.03
N ALA A 144 17.05 5.33 18.20
CA ALA A 144 16.67 6.74 18.30
C ALA A 144 15.18 6.95 18.08
N LEU A 145 14.57 6.28 17.08
CA LEU A 145 13.12 6.28 16.85
C LEU A 145 12.33 5.73 18.04
N ALA A 146 12.80 4.66 18.68
CA ALA A 146 12.14 4.01 19.81
C ALA A 146 12.31 4.77 21.15
N THR A 147 13.26 5.71 21.23
CA THR A 147 13.58 6.40 22.48
C THR A 147 12.40 7.18 23.02
N GLY A 148 11.99 6.89 24.28
CA GLY A 148 10.88 7.53 24.96
C GLY A 148 9.50 7.04 24.53
N GLN A 149 9.41 6.06 23.64
CA GLN A 149 8.16 5.42 23.22
C GLN A 149 7.90 4.15 24.04
N ASP A 150 6.62 3.88 24.31
CA ASP A 150 6.20 2.68 25.06
C ASP A 150 5.68 1.58 24.11
N ILE A 151 5.09 1.99 22.98
CA ILE A 151 4.40 1.11 22.03
C ILE A 151 4.67 1.58 20.61
N PHE A 152 4.80 0.62 19.70
CA PHE A 152 4.85 0.87 18.26
C PHE A 152 3.56 0.38 17.58
N VAL A 153 2.99 1.20 16.70
CA VAL A 153 1.85 0.85 15.85
C VAL A 153 2.27 0.99 14.39
N ASN A 154 2.25 -0.11 13.64
CA ASN A 154 2.43 -0.07 12.20
C ASN A 154 1.08 0.11 11.51
N GLU A 155 0.85 1.29 10.93
CA GLU A 155 -0.34 1.65 10.16
C GLU A 155 -0.06 1.67 8.64
N ALA A 156 1.20 1.47 8.24
CA ALA A 156 1.66 1.65 6.88
C ALA A 156 1.88 0.33 6.15
N PHE A 157 0.80 -0.32 5.72
CA PHE A 157 0.88 -1.55 4.92
C PHE A 157 1.78 -1.37 3.69
N SER A 158 1.66 -0.24 2.98
CA SER A 158 2.47 0.09 1.80
C SER A 158 3.98 0.12 2.04
N ALA A 159 4.43 0.34 3.28
CA ALA A 159 5.84 0.35 3.65
C ALA A 159 6.32 -1.00 4.21
N SER A 160 5.40 -1.89 4.59
CA SER A 160 5.70 -3.13 5.33
C SER A 160 6.48 -4.17 4.53
N HIS A 161 6.58 -4.02 3.21
CA HIS A 161 7.41 -4.87 2.34
C HIS A 161 8.92 -4.55 2.42
N ARG A 162 9.31 -3.53 3.19
CA ARG A 162 10.70 -3.08 3.28
C ARG A 162 11.21 -3.22 4.71
N ALA A 163 12.38 -3.84 4.87
CA ALA A 163 13.06 -3.95 6.14
C ALA A 163 13.76 -2.62 6.51
N HIS A 164 12.98 -1.55 6.72
CA HIS A 164 13.47 -0.23 7.12
C HIS A 164 13.46 -0.07 8.64
N ALA A 165 14.25 0.88 9.17
CA ALA A 165 14.35 1.13 10.61
C ALA A 165 12.98 1.46 11.24
N SER A 166 12.16 2.29 10.57
CA SER A 166 10.82 2.66 11.04
C SER A 166 9.76 1.57 10.88
N VAL A 167 10.10 0.41 10.32
CA VAL A 167 9.19 -0.71 10.10
C VAL A 167 9.64 -1.93 10.88
N VAL A 168 10.85 -2.42 10.62
CA VAL A 168 11.41 -3.64 11.23
C VAL A 168 12.26 -3.32 12.45
N GLY A 169 13.15 -2.33 12.35
CA GLY A 169 14.08 -1.99 13.43
C GLY A 169 13.36 -1.59 14.72
N VAL A 170 12.41 -0.66 14.63
CA VAL A 170 11.62 -0.20 15.78
C VAL A 170 10.77 -1.34 16.36
N ALA A 171 10.17 -2.14 15.49
CA ALA A 171 9.29 -3.24 15.91
C ALA A 171 10.03 -4.32 16.71
N GLY A 172 11.33 -4.47 16.48
CA GLY A 172 12.18 -5.34 17.29
C GLY A 172 12.56 -4.77 18.67
N LEU A 173 12.26 -3.50 18.93
CA LEU A 173 12.64 -2.80 20.18
C LEU A 173 11.45 -2.49 21.09
N LEU A 174 10.23 -2.46 20.56
CA LEU A 174 9.01 -2.07 21.27
C LEU A 174 7.91 -3.14 21.12
N PRO A 175 6.99 -3.26 22.08
CA PRO A 175 5.72 -3.96 21.86
C PRO A 175 5.03 -3.38 20.62
N SER A 176 4.73 -4.23 19.62
CA SER A 176 4.40 -3.81 18.26
C SER A 176 3.07 -4.37 17.80
N TYR A 177 2.20 -3.50 17.31
CA TYR A 177 0.82 -3.81 16.94
C TYR A 177 0.47 -3.30 15.55
N ALA A 178 -0.51 -3.94 14.92
CA ALA A 178 -1.09 -3.45 13.68
C ALA A 178 -2.07 -2.31 13.96
N GLY A 179 -1.96 -1.23 13.21
CA GLY A 179 -3.03 -0.24 13.13
C GLY A 179 -4.21 -0.74 12.30
N PHE A 180 -5.35 -0.08 12.38
CA PHE A 180 -6.60 -0.56 11.76
C PHE A 180 -6.50 -0.70 10.25
N ARG A 181 -5.85 0.26 9.57
CA ARG A 181 -5.69 0.18 8.12
C ARG A 181 -4.78 -0.96 7.70
N LEU A 182 -3.66 -1.15 8.38
CA LEU A 182 -2.79 -2.29 8.10
C LEU A 182 -3.50 -3.62 8.32
N ALA A 183 -4.23 -3.77 9.41
CA ALA A 183 -5.00 -4.98 9.72
C ALA A 183 -6.11 -5.23 8.68
N GLU A 184 -6.78 -4.18 8.22
CA GLU A 184 -7.80 -4.25 7.17
C GLU A 184 -7.21 -4.69 5.83
N GLU A 185 -6.08 -4.11 5.40
CA GLU A 185 -5.36 -4.50 4.18
C GLU A 185 -5.04 -6.00 4.17
N VAL A 186 -4.41 -6.48 5.24
CA VAL A 186 -4.05 -7.89 5.40
C VAL A 186 -5.29 -8.79 5.34
N ARG A 187 -6.35 -8.41 6.06
CA ARG A 187 -7.61 -9.17 6.12
C ARG A 187 -8.29 -9.25 4.74
N GLU A 188 -8.42 -8.14 4.04
CA GLU A 188 -9.13 -8.11 2.77
C GLU A 188 -8.35 -8.82 1.65
N ILE A 189 -7.02 -8.69 1.62
CA ILE A 189 -6.19 -9.46 0.69
C ILE A 189 -6.28 -10.96 1.00
N TYR A 190 -6.16 -11.35 2.27
CA TYR A 190 -6.30 -12.75 2.69
C TYR A 190 -7.67 -13.33 2.32
N ARG A 191 -8.75 -12.61 2.60
CA ARG A 191 -10.12 -13.01 2.22
C ARG A 191 -10.23 -13.23 0.72
N LEU A 192 -9.72 -12.30 -0.07
CA LEU A 192 -9.77 -12.39 -1.52
C LEU A 192 -8.98 -13.59 -2.04
N MET A 193 -7.77 -13.81 -1.53
CA MET A 193 -6.91 -14.93 -1.97
C MET A 193 -7.53 -16.29 -1.64
N ASN A 194 -8.22 -16.41 -0.50
CA ASN A 194 -8.79 -17.68 -0.04
C ASN A 194 -10.29 -17.87 -0.40
N ALA A 195 -10.93 -16.89 -1.02
CA ALA A 195 -12.33 -17.02 -1.42
C ALA A 195 -12.47 -18.00 -2.59
N ALA A 196 -13.21 -19.08 -2.38
CA ALA A 196 -13.58 -20.05 -3.43
C ALA A 196 -14.75 -19.51 -4.27
N GLN A 197 -14.55 -18.43 -5.01
CA GLN A 197 -15.58 -17.79 -5.83
C GLN A 197 -15.15 -17.75 -7.29
N ASN A 198 -15.89 -18.45 -8.13
CA ASN A 198 -15.68 -18.53 -9.57
C ASN A 198 -16.94 -18.04 -10.34
N PRO A 199 -16.79 -17.42 -11.51
CA PRO A 199 -15.54 -17.07 -12.20
C PRO A 199 -14.71 -16.03 -11.45
N SER A 200 -13.38 -16.11 -11.59
CA SER A 200 -12.43 -15.22 -10.93
C SER A 200 -11.39 -14.68 -11.91
N ILE A 201 -11.09 -13.39 -11.81
CA ILE A 201 -10.12 -12.73 -12.68
C ILE A 201 -9.10 -11.91 -11.89
N ALA A 202 -7.87 -11.93 -12.38
CA ALA A 202 -6.83 -11.00 -11.99
C ALA A 202 -6.44 -10.14 -13.19
N ILE A 203 -6.44 -8.82 -13.03
CA ILE A 203 -6.00 -7.87 -14.06
C ILE A 203 -4.69 -7.25 -13.57
N VAL A 204 -3.63 -7.42 -14.34
CA VAL A 204 -2.29 -6.96 -13.98
C VAL A 204 -1.71 -6.14 -15.12
N GLY A 205 -1.52 -4.85 -14.84
CA GLY A 205 -0.90 -3.90 -15.75
C GLY A 205 0.41 -3.34 -15.21
N GLY A 206 0.91 -2.30 -15.88
CA GLY A 206 2.14 -1.60 -15.53
C GLY A 206 3.36 -2.07 -16.32
N ALA A 207 4.56 -1.83 -15.77
CA ALA A 207 5.85 -2.16 -16.41
C ALA A 207 6.62 -3.22 -15.63
N LYS A 208 7.59 -3.89 -16.27
CA LYS A 208 8.56 -4.85 -15.72
C LYS A 208 7.96 -6.18 -15.28
N ILE A 209 7.86 -7.10 -16.26
CA ILE A 209 7.35 -8.47 -16.07
C ILE A 209 8.17 -9.27 -15.05
N GLU A 210 9.49 -9.16 -15.05
CA GLU A 210 10.38 -9.97 -14.19
C GLU A 210 10.03 -9.86 -12.71
N THR A 211 9.65 -8.67 -12.26
CA THR A 211 9.21 -8.44 -10.87
C THR A 211 7.80 -8.95 -10.59
N LYS A 212 7.03 -9.28 -11.63
CA LYS A 212 5.62 -9.70 -11.53
C LYS A 212 5.44 -11.22 -11.67
N VAL A 213 6.40 -11.94 -12.23
CA VAL A 213 6.29 -13.41 -12.42
C VAL A 213 5.92 -14.15 -11.13
N PRO A 214 6.54 -13.89 -9.95
CA PRO A 214 6.12 -14.54 -8.71
C PRO A 214 4.67 -14.25 -8.34
N VAL A 215 4.23 -13.00 -8.56
CA VAL A 215 2.84 -12.57 -8.32
C VAL A 215 1.87 -13.28 -9.28
N LEU A 216 2.18 -13.32 -10.58
CA LEU A 216 1.35 -14.01 -11.58
C LEU A 216 1.19 -15.49 -11.26
N ARG A 217 2.28 -16.13 -10.82
CA ARG A 217 2.25 -17.54 -10.38
C ARG A 217 1.37 -17.75 -9.15
N ALA A 218 1.43 -16.84 -8.16
CA ALA A 218 0.59 -16.88 -6.96
C ALA A 218 -0.88 -16.63 -7.30
N LEU A 219 -1.18 -15.65 -8.16
CA LEU A 219 -2.53 -15.36 -8.62
C LEU A 219 -3.11 -16.53 -9.41
N ALA A 220 -2.32 -17.17 -10.27
CA ALA A 220 -2.77 -18.30 -11.08
C ALA A 220 -3.23 -19.52 -10.25
N LYS A 221 -2.76 -19.68 -9.03
CA LYS A 221 -3.26 -20.73 -8.12
C LYS A 221 -4.73 -20.50 -7.73
N ASN A 222 -5.15 -19.22 -7.64
CA ASN A 222 -6.40 -18.81 -7.01
C ASN A 222 -7.38 -18.10 -7.96
N TYR A 223 -6.99 -17.90 -9.24
CA TYR A 223 -7.79 -17.22 -10.25
C TYR A 223 -7.93 -18.06 -11.51
N ASP A 224 -9.07 -17.93 -12.19
CA ASP A 224 -9.36 -18.66 -13.42
C ASP A 224 -8.72 -17.99 -14.64
N LYS A 225 -8.63 -16.66 -14.64
CA LYS A 225 -8.05 -15.86 -15.72
C LYS A 225 -7.11 -14.77 -15.18
N LEU A 226 -5.99 -14.57 -15.88
CA LEU A 226 -5.03 -13.49 -15.65
C LEU A 226 -4.97 -12.59 -16.88
N CYS A 227 -5.63 -11.45 -16.84
CA CYS A 227 -5.61 -10.45 -17.91
C CYS A 227 -4.37 -9.57 -17.76
N LEU A 228 -3.45 -9.64 -18.73
CA LEU A 228 -2.25 -8.81 -18.73
C LEU A 228 -2.44 -7.60 -19.64
N GLY A 229 -2.01 -6.42 -19.17
CA GLY A 229 -2.06 -5.17 -19.94
C GLY A 229 -0.77 -4.37 -19.82
N GLY A 230 -0.69 -3.24 -20.55
CA GLY A 230 0.49 -2.39 -20.56
C GLY A 230 1.76 -3.12 -21.02
N LYS A 231 2.91 -2.62 -20.59
CA LYS A 231 4.22 -3.22 -20.91
C LYS A 231 4.37 -4.67 -20.42
N ILE A 232 3.68 -5.05 -19.35
CA ILE A 232 3.75 -6.44 -18.84
C ILE A 232 3.26 -7.42 -19.89
N ALA A 233 2.20 -7.11 -20.63
CA ALA A 233 1.70 -8.00 -21.69
C ALA A 233 2.70 -8.16 -22.85
N THR A 234 3.35 -7.07 -23.26
CA THR A 234 4.36 -7.09 -24.32
C THR A 234 5.64 -7.79 -23.90
N GLU A 235 6.16 -7.48 -22.72
CA GLU A 235 7.35 -8.13 -22.16
C GLU A 235 7.10 -9.62 -21.91
N TYR A 236 5.88 -10.01 -21.49
CA TYR A 236 5.51 -11.42 -21.35
C TYR A 236 5.64 -12.17 -22.67
N VAL A 237 5.14 -11.60 -23.77
CA VAL A 237 5.27 -12.20 -25.10
C VAL A 237 6.73 -12.31 -25.51
N GLU A 238 7.54 -11.27 -25.30
CA GLU A 238 8.95 -11.24 -25.70
C GLU A 238 9.83 -12.23 -24.92
N THR A 239 9.56 -12.41 -23.62
CA THR A 239 10.41 -13.23 -22.73
C THR A 239 9.99 -14.71 -22.67
N HIS A 240 8.74 -15.04 -23.02
CA HIS A 240 8.19 -16.39 -22.89
C HIS A 240 7.88 -17.05 -24.24
N HIS A 241 8.57 -16.65 -25.32
CA HIS A 241 8.50 -17.32 -26.62
C HIS A 241 9.11 -18.73 -26.63
N ASP A 242 9.97 -19.04 -25.65
CA ASP A 242 10.56 -20.39 -25.55
C ASP A 242 9.59 -21.34 -24.84
N THR A 243 8.92 -22.16 -25.62
CA THR A 243 7.90 -23.12 -25.19
C THR A 243 8.44 -24.28 -24.34
N SER A 244 9.74 -24.34 -24.09
CA SER A 244 10.39 -25.43 -23.32
C SER A 244 10.09 -25.39 -21.84
N LEU A 245 9.59 -24.23 -21.31
CA LEU A 245 9.26 -23.99 -19.90
C LEU A 245 7.77 -23.68 -19.69
N HIS A 246 6.87 -24.28 -20.45
CA HIS A 246 5.44 -24.01 -20.33
C HIS A 246 4.89 -24.55 -19.01
N GLU A 247 4.75 -23.66 -18.03
CA GLU A 247 4.09 -23.99 -16.76
C GLU A 247 2.56 -23.94 -16.94
N GLU A 248 1.83 -24.85 -16.27
CA GLU A 248 0.37 -25.00 -16.38
C GLU A 248 -0.40 -23.67 -16.16
N TRP A 249 0.11 -22.82 -15.26
CA TRP A 249 -0.52 -21.52 -14.94
C TRP A 249 -0.53 -20.55 -16.14
N MET A 250 0.37 -20.69 -17.11
CA MET A 250 0.43 -19.84 -18.30
C MET A 250 -0.83 -19.97 -19.15
N ASN A 251 -1.51 -21.13 -19.11
CA ASN A 251 -2.78 -21.33 -19.83
C ASN A 251 -3.92 -20.40 -19.35
N LYS A 252 -3.78 -19.81 -18.16
CA LYS A 252 -4.76 -18.87 -17.62
C LYS A 252 -4.56 -17.44 -18.12
N ILE A 253 -3.43 -17.16 -18.78
CA ILE A 253 -3.10 -15.82 -19.24
C ILE A 253 -3.97 -15.41 -20.43
N GLN A 254 -4.51 -14.22 -20.35
CA GLN A 254 -5.27 -13.55 -21.38
C GLN A 254 -4.49 -12.33 -21.85
N LEU A 255 -3.95 -12.40 -23.05
CA LEU A 255 -3.21 -11.31 -23.68
C LEU A 255 -4.14 -10.43 -24.52
N PRO A 256 -3.85 -9.14 -24.69
CA PRO A 256 -4.52 -8.30 -25.69
C PRO A 256 -4.37 -8.86 -27.09
N SER A 257 -5.40 -8.67 -27.93
CA SER A 257 -5.34 -9.00 -29.36
C SER A 257 -4.69 -7.91 -30.20
N GLY A 258 -4.66 -6.68 -29.68
CA GLY A 258 -4.06 -5.53 -30.33
C GLY A 258 -3.68 -4.45 -29.31
N TYR A 259 -2.97 -3.45 -29.78
CA TYR A 259 -2.45 -2.33 -28.99
C TYR A 259 -2.62 -1.00 -29.74
N LEU A 260 -2.63 0.11 -29.00
CA LEU A 260 -2.62 1.47 -29.52
C LEU A 260 -1.20 2.08 -29.42
N GLY A 261 -0.83 2.86 -30.45
CA GLY A 261 0.48 3.50 -30.54
C GLY A 261 1.60 2.54 -30.98
N GLU A 262 2.66 3.10 -31.57
CA GLU A 262 3.82 2.32 -32.03
C GLU A 262 4.53 1.58 -30.89
N GLU A 263 4.59 2.21 -29.70
CA GLU A 263 5.19 1.61 -28.51
C GLU A 263 4.19 0.81 -27.66
N LYS A 264 2.99 0.53 -28.18
CA LYS A 264 1.95 -0.28 -27.50
C LYS A 264 1.54 0.33 -26.14
N PHE A 265 1.22 1.62 -26.14
CA PHE A 265 0.93 2.39 -24.94
C PHE A 265 -0.40 2.05 -24.26
N ASP A 266 -1.39 1.50 -24.99
CA ASP A 266 -2.62 0.96 -24.43
C ASP A 266 -3.03 -0.32 -25.16
N ILE A 267 -3.91 -1.12 -24.56
CA ILE A 267 -4.58 -2.22 -25.23
C ILE A 267 -5.65 -1.68 -26.18
N ASP A 268 -5.93 -2.39 -27.26
CA ASP A 268 -7.01 -2.00 -28.17
C ASP A 268 -8.41 -2.14 -27.54
N GLU A 269 -9.40 -1.42 -28.06
CA GLU A 269 -10.75 -1.43 -27.53
C GLU A 269 -11.40 -2.83 -27.50
N PRO A 270 -11.25 -3.71 -28.54
CA PRO A 270 -11.72 -5.08 -28.47
C PRO A 270 -11.15 -5.87 -27.29
N SER A 271 -9.87 -5.69 -26.96
CA SER A 271 -9.23 -6.34 -25.81
C SER A 271 -9.78 -5.80 -24.50
N ALA A 272 -9.94 -4.46 -24.39
CA ALA A 272 -10.52 -3.81 -23.22
C ALA A 272 -11.95 -4.28 -22.96
N LEU A 273 -12.78 -4.36 -23.98
CA LEU A 273 -14.17 -4.86 -23.88
C LEU A 273 -14.20 -6.35 -23.48
N ARG A 274 -13.30 -7.16 -24.00
CA ARG A 274 -13.18 -8.57 -23.58
C ARG A 274 -12.79 -8.70 -22.10
N PHE A 275 -11.83 -7.92 -21.61
CA PHE A 275 -11.45 -7.92 -20.21
C PHE A 275 -12.56 -7.38 -19.30
N ALA A 276 -13.29 -6.36 -19.78
CA ALA A 276 -14.47 -5.84 -19.13
C ALA A 276 -15.60 -6.88 -19.01
N ALA A 277 -15.85 -7.67 -20.07
CA ALA A 277 -16.81 -8.75 -20.01
C ALA A 277 -16.42 -9.82 -18.98
N PHE A 278 -15.15 -10.21 -18.90
CA PHE A 278 -14.70 -11.08 -17.83
C PHE A 278 -14.92 -10.47 -16.43
N ALA A 279 -14.68 -9.16 -16.28
CA ALA A 279 -14.92 -8.46 -15.02
C ALA A 279 -16.40 -8.42 -14.64
N GLN A 280 -17.31 -8.23 -15.58
CA GLN A 280 -18.75 -8.23 -15.34
C GLN A 280 -19.30 -9.60 -14.91
N GLU A 281 -18.74 -10.68 -15.42
CA GLU A 281 -19.15 -12.05 -15.08
C GLU A 281 -18.48 -12.57 -13.79
N ALA A 282 -17.36 -11.97 -13.38
CA ALA A 282 -16.57 -12.45 -12.26
C ALA A 282 -17.29 -12.28 -10.92
N LYS A 283 -17.06 -13.23 -10.02
CA LYS A 283 -17.43 -13.15 -8.59
C LYS A 283 -16.27 -12.70 -7.70
N LYS A 284 -15.05 -12.77 -8.24
CA LYS A 284 -13.83 -12.37 -7.56
C LYS A 284 -12.91 -11.65 -8.53
N ILE A 285 -12.50 -10.43 -8.17
CA ILE A 285 -11.68 -9.56 -9.02
C ILE A 285 -10.51 -9.00 -8.20
N ILE A 286 -9.32 -9.06 -8.76
CA ILE A 286 -8.19 -8.24 -8.34
C ILE A 286 -7.67 -7.45 -9.54
N TRP A 287 -7.36 -6.16 -9.32
CA TRP A 287 -6.77 -5.31 -10.33
C TRP A 287 -5.60 -4.52 -9.77
N ASN A 288 -4.44 -4.60 -10.41
CA ASN A 288 -3.24 -3.85 -10.05
C ASN A 288 -2.48 -3.36 -11.28
N GLY A 289 -2.43 -2.06 -11.45
CA GLY A 289 -1.81 -1.34 -12.57
C GLY A 289 -2.77 -1.13 -13.74
N PRO A 290 -2.79 0.09 -14.32
CA PRO A 290 -3.55 0.37 -15.52
C PRO A 290 -3.03 -0.47 -16.70
N VAL A 291 -3.92 -0.74 -17.65
CA VAL A 291 -3.59 -1.54 -18.84
C VAL A 291 -3.01 -0.71 -19.98
N GLY A 292 -2.96 0.61 -19.80
CA GLY A 292 -2.39 1.59 -20.72
C GLY A 292 -1.70 2.72 -19.96
N LYS A 293 -1.13 3.67 -20.71
CA LYS A 293 -0.49 4.90 -20.19
C LYS A 293 -1.57 5.93 -19.89
N PHE A 294 -2.29 5.72 -18.78
CA PHE A 294 -3.52 6.44 -18.43
C PHE A 294 -3.33 7.95 -18.25
N GLU A 295 -2.12 8.42 -17.99
CA GLU A 295 -1.76 9.82 -17.87
C GLU A 295 -1.94 10.59 -19.19
N GLU A 296 -1.89 9.87 -20.32
CA GLU A 296 -2.15 10.42 -21.64
C GLU A 296 -3.59 10.10 -22.08
N PRO A 297 -4.44 11.11 -22.34
CA PRO A 297 -5.87 10.90 -22.64
C PRO A 297 -6.16 9.93 -23.77
N GLU A 298 -5.26 9.83 -24.75
CA GLU A 298 -5.38 8.92 -25.89
C GLU A 298 -5.08 7.46 -25.57
N PHE A 299 -4.37 7.18 -24.44
CA PHE A 299 -3.93 5.85 -24.03
C PHE A 299 -4.53 5.38 -22.69
N ARG A 300 -5.65 5.98 -22.26
CA ARG A 300 -6.32 5.64 -21.00
C ARG A 300 -7.61 4.82 -21.18
N ARG A 301 -8.12 4.77 -22.41
CA ARG A 301 -9.44 4.23 -22.73
C ARG A 301 -9.61 2.77 -22.29
N GLY A 302 -8.59 1.94 -22.48
CA GLY A 302 -8.60 0.53 -22.04
C GLY A 302 -8.85 0.40 -20.53
N SER A 303 -8.14 1.19 -19.74
CA SER A 303 -8.27 1.20 -18.27
C SER A 303 -9.62 1.77 -17.82
N GLU A 304 -10.17 2.78 -18.50
CA GLU A 304 -11.49 3.34 -18.18
C GLU A 304 -12.63 2.33 -18.39
N ILE A 305 -12.61 1.60 -19.52
CA ILE A 305 -13.61 0.56 -19.83
C ILE A 305 -13.61 -0.50 -18.73
N ILE A 306 -12.42 -0.97 -18.32
CA ILE A 306 -12.27 -1.96 -17.26
C ILE A 306 -12.75 -1.42 -15.90
N ALA A 307 -12.36 -0.19 -15.54
CA ALA A 307 -12.75 0.45 -14.29
C ALA A 307 -14.28 0.52 -14.13
N ARG A 308 -14.99 0.95 -15.18
CA ARG A 308 -16.45 1.02 -15.19
C ARG A 308 -17.09 -0.34 -15.06
N ALA A 309 -16.60 -1.35 -15.78
CA ALA A 309 -17.10 -2.72 -15.69
C ALA A 309 -16.94 -3.30 -14.28
N ILE A 310 -15.80 -3.03 -13.62
CA ILE A 310 -15.57 -3.44 -12.23
C ILE A 310 -16.53 -2.70 -11.28
N ALA A 311 -16.74 -1.40 -11.47
CA ALA A 311 -17.62 -0.59 -10.63
C ALA A 311 -19.10 -1.04 -10.75
N GLU A 312 -19.55 -1.44 -11.94
CA GLU A 312 -20.89 -1.95 -12.21
C GLU A 312 -21.14 -3.33 -11.59
N ASN A 313 -20.14 -4.18 -11.49
CA ASN A 313 -20.27 -5.53 -10.92
C ASN A 313 -20.26 -5.49 -9.38
N LYS A 314 -21.36 -5.03 -8.77
CA LYS A 314 -21.50 -4.91 -7.31
C LYS A 314 -21.57 -6.25 -6.56
N ASN A 315 -21.79 -7.34 -7.27
CA ASN A 315 -21.91 -8.68 -6.68
C ASN A 315 -20.57 -9.40 -6.54
N ALA A 316 -19.50 -8.88 -7.15
CA ALA A 316 -18.16 -9.43 -7.03
C ALA A 316 -17.47 -8.96 -5.76
N PHE A 317 -16.63 -9.83 -5.20
CA PHE A 317 -15.61 -9.41 -4.25
C PHE A 317 -14.44 -8.78 -5.03
N ARG A 318 -14.17 -7.50 -4.79
CA ARG A 318 -13.26 -6.67 -5.61
C ARG A 318 -12.18 -6.05 -4.75
N LEU A 319 -10.93 -6.20 -5.17
CA LEU A 319 -9.76 -5.59 -4.56
C LEU A 319 -8.93 -4.90 -5.64
N ILE A 320 -8.72 -3.61 -5.47
CA ILE A 320 -7.97 -2.78 -6.40
C ILE A 320 -6.73 -2.23 -5.69
N GLY A 321 -5.59 -2.22 -6.37
CA GLY A 321 -4.35 -1.68 -5.83
C GLY A 321 -3.44 -1.11 -6.92
N GLY A 322 -2.42 -0.38 -6.48
CA GLY A 322 -1.50 0.34 -7.36
C GLY A 322 -1.82 1.82 -7.39
N GLY A 323 -0.77 2.66 -7.19
CA GLY A 323 -0.92 4.12 -7.13
C GLY A 323 -1.63 4.68 -8.35
N ASP A 324 -1.13 4.32 -9.53
CA ASP A 324 -1.64 4.76 -10.82
C ASP A 324 -3.09 4.30 -11.07
N THR A 325 -3.46 3.08 -10.61
CA THR A 325 -4.83 2.59 -10.71
C THR A 325 -5.77 3.38 -9.80
N VAL A 326 -5.33 3.69 -8.59
CA VAL A 326 -6.12 4.48 -7.62
C VAL A 326 -6.31 5.90 -8.13
N GLU A 327 -5.27 6.51 -8.69
CA GLU A 327 -5.34 7.84 -9.31
C GLU A 327 -6.36 7.87 -10.46
N LEU A 328 -6.31 6.90 -11.38
CA LEU A 328 -7.32 6.76 -12.42
C LEU A 328 -8.75 6.65 -11.87
N LEU A 329 -8.94 5.84 -10.82
CA LEU A 329 -10.27 5.67 -10.21
C LEU A 329 -10.79 6.96 -9.55
N GLU A 330 -9.91 7.78 -9.00
CA GLU A 330 -10.24 9.08 -8.43
C GLU A 330 -10.66 10.07 -9.53
N GLU A 331 -9.90 10.16 -10.62
CA GLU A 331 -10.24 10.99 -11.77
C GLU A 331 -11.59 10.61 -12.40
N LEU A 332 -11.96 9.33 -12.33
CA LEU A 332 -13.24 8.81 -12.81
C LEU A 332 -14.38 8.89 -11.77
N ASP A 333 -14.10 9.32 -10.54
CA ASP A 333 -15.02 9.30 -9.38
C ASP A 333 -15.59 7.89 -9.08
N LEU A 334 -14.74 6.86 -9.24
CA LEU A 334 -15.11 5.45 -9.06
C LEU A 334 -14.53 4.78 -7.82
N GLN A 335 -13.63 5.42 -7.07
CA GLN A 335 -12.92 4.78 -5.96
C GLN A 335 -13.84 4.18 -4.89
N ASN A 336 -14.99 4.79 -4.63
CA ASN A 336 -15.98 4.29 -3.67
C ASN A 336 -16.94 3.23 -4.27
N GLN A 337 -16.77 2.89 -5.55
CA GLN A 337 -17.66 2.00 -6.28
C GLN A 337 -17.01 0.67 -6.65
N VAL A 338 -15.69 0.54 -6.51
CA VAL A 338 -14.92 -0.61 -6.98
C VAL A 338 -14.57 -1.65 -5.90
N GLY A 339 -15.12 -1.51 -4.71
CA GLY A 339 -14.85 -2.42 -3.58
C GLY A 339 -13.71 -1.94 -2.71
N PHE A 340 -12.84 -2.83 -2.25
CA PHE A 340 -11.71 -2.46 -1.39
C PHE A 340 -10.56 -1.89 -2.23
N VAL A 341 -10.12 -0.69 -1.86
CA VAL A 341 -8.97 -0.02 -2.50
C VAL A 341 -7.77 -0.08 -1.58
N SER A 342 -6.75 -0.85 -1.98
CA SER A 342 -5.52 -1.01 -1.23
C SER A 342 -4.60 0.21 -1.38
N THR A 343 -4.06 0.69 -0.27
CA THR A 343 -2.99 1.71 -0.27
C THR A 343 -1.63 1.12 -0.61
N GLY A 344 -1.51 -0.21 -0.65
CA GLY A 344 -0.27 -0.96 -0.61
C GLY A 344 0.44 -1.18 -1.95
N GLY A 345 -0.22 -1.02 -3.08
CA GLY A 345 0.38 -1.19 -4.41
C GLY A 345 1.39 -2.35 -4.52
N GLY A 346 2.67 -2.03 -4.41
CA GLY A 346 3.76 -3.00 -4.43
C GLY A 346 3.74 -3.97 -3.25
N ALA A 347 3.45 -3.49 -2.04
CA ALA A 347 3.35 -4.34 -0.86
C ALA A 347 2.20 -5.36 -0.98
N MET A 348 1.08 -4.96 -1.57
CA MET A 348 -0.03 -5.89 -1.86
C MET A 348 0.42 -7.04 -2.76
N LEU A 349 1.16 -6.73 -3.81
CA LEU A 349 1.66 -7.76 -4.74
C LEU A 349 2.70 -8.67 -4.08
N GLU A 350 3.62 -8.11 -3.29
CA GLU A 350 4.60 -8.92 -2.56
C GLU A 350 3.93 -9.81 -1.49
N TYR A 351 2.91 -9.28 -0.81
CA TYR A 351 2.13 -10.05 0.14
C TYR A 351 1.38 -11.22 -0.53
N ILE A 352 0.80 -10.99 -1.72
CA ILE A 352 0.16 -12.05 -2.51
C ILE A 352 1.18 -13.12 -2.93
N ALA A 353 2.40 -12.72 -3.29
CA ALA A 353 3.43 -13.65 -3.75
C ALA A 353 4.06 -14.47 -2.63
N ASN A 354 4.30 -13.84 -1.47
CA ASN A 354 5.10 -14.40 -0.38
C ASN A 354 4.26 -14.82 0.84
N GLU A 355 2.98 -14.45 0.87
CA GLU A 355 2.05 -14.66 1.99
C GLU A 355 2.45 -13.94 3.29
N THR A 356 3.54 -13.19 3.29
CA THR A 356 4.04 -12.38 4.39
C THR A 356 4.83 -11.16 3.90
N LEU A 357 5.13 -10.24 4.82
CA LEU A 357 5.99 -9.08 4.59
C LEU A 357 6.88 -8.86 5.81
N PRO A 358 8.11 -8.31 5.66
CA PRO A 358 9.03 -8.07 6.77
C PRO A 358 8.39 -7.29 7.93
N GLY A 359 7.56 -6.28 7.64
CA GLY A 359 6.88 -5.49 8.66
C GLY A 359 5.72 -6.19 9.36
N LEU A 360 5.18 -7.27 8.77
CA LEU A 360 4.13 -8.10 9.39
C LEU A 360 4.74 -9.15 10.30
N GLU A 361 5.87 -9.75 9.91
CA GLU A 361 6.57 -10.75 10.71
C GLU A 361 6.98 -10.19 12.08
N MET A 362 7.26 -8.89 12.15
CA MET A 362 7.63 -8.22 13.39
C MET A 362 6.46 -7.96 14.35
N LEU A 363 5.22 -8.12 13.89
CA LEU A 363 4.01 -7.92 14.72
C LEU A 363 3.50 -9.21 15.37
N GLU A 364 4.16 -10.33 15.14
CA GLU A 364 3.73 -11.66 15.64
C GLU A 364 4.36 -12.06 16.98
N TYR A 365 5.09 -11.17 17.67
CA TYR A 365 5.78 -11.47 18.92
C TYR A 365 5.10 -10.89 20.16
#